data_b31ed73b9a3385429dc14d0d8f703cee
#
_entry.id   b31ed73b9a3385429dc14d0d8f703cee
#
_cell.length_a   1.000
_cell.length_b   1.000
_cell.length_c   1.000
_cell.angle_alpha   90.00
_cell.angle_beta   90.00
_cell.angle_gamma   90.00
#
_symmetry.space_group_name_H-M   'P 1'
#
loop_
_entity.id
_entity.type
_entity.pdbx_description
1 polymer ?
#
loop_
_entity_poly.entity_id
_entity_poly.type
_entity_poly.pdbx_seq_one_letter_code
_entity_poly.pdbx_strand_id
1 'polypeptide(L)'
;TPAEIEAYLRTVLESTSLPCVLSSHQSVGYVLPPALVARLAADHDHLVGVNCSHGDVGALVALCDAVAGRLEIHVGGPMQGLTALALGGQGYLTSEANLAPRTCASVIRAYEDGDLPAAFDAFGTVARLSGLLYGRGGIRATKAVLDRLGLPGGTVRPPQLPVTGAVVAPVDATGTAIE
;
A
#
# COMPACT_ATOMS: atom_id res chain seq x y z
N THR A 1 14.14 -16.48 12.84
CA THR A 1 13.07 -17.20 13.56
C THR A 1 11.95 -16.24 13.97
N PRO A 2 10.72 -16.72 14.22
CA PRO A 2 9.63 -15.88 14.72
C PRO A 2 9.98 -15.16 16.04
N ALA A 3 10.72 -15.81 16.93
CA ALA A 3 11.14 -15.22 18.20
C ALA A 3 12.13 -14.05 18.02
N GLU A 4 13.04 -14.15 17.07
CA GLU A 4 13.99 -13.06 16.76
C GLU A 4 13.27 -11.85 16.15
N ILE A 5 12.26 -12.08 15.30
CA ILE A 5 11.45 -11.01 14.73
C ILE A 5 10.62 -10.33 15.82
N GLU A 6 10.01 -11.09 16.72
CA GLU A 6 9.28 -10.52 17.86
C GLU A 6 10.22 -9.67 18.74
N ALA A 7 11.38 -10.19 19.08
CA ALA A 7 12.38 -9.45 19.89
C ALA A 7 12.82 -8.16 19.20
N TYR A 8 13.08 -8.22 17.88
CA TYR A 8 13.44 -7.03 17.10
C TYR A 8 12.31 -5.99 17.12
N LEU A 9 11.07 -6.39 16.84
CA LEU A 9 9.93 -5.48 16.79
C LEU A 9 9.67 -4.84 18.16
N ARG A 10 9.78 -5.60 19.26
CA ARG A 10 9.68 -5.07 20.63
C ARG A 10 10.75 -4.03 20.88
N THR A 11 12.01 -4.33 20.57
CA THR A 11 13.13 -3.37 20.74
C THR A 11 12.86 -2.06 19.98
N VAL A 12 12.33 -2.14 18.74
CA VAL A 12 12.00 -0.96 17.96
C VAL A 12 10.84 -0.17 18.59
N LEU A 13 9.77 -0.84 18.98
CA LEU A 13 8.61 -0.19 19.61
C LEU A 13 9.00 0.45 20.96
N GLU A 14 9.80 -0.20 21.78
CA GLU A 14 10.28 0.31 23.06
C GLU A 14 11.25 1.50 22.92
N SER A 15 11.87 1.68 21.75
CA SER A 15 12.81 2.76 21.49
C SER A 15 12.16 4.12 21.16
N THR A 16 10.84 4.18 21.02
CA THR A 16 10.11 5.38 20.62
C THR A 16 8.76 5.48 21.32
N SER A 17 8.26 6.70 21.47
CA SER A 17 6.87 6.97 21.88
C SER A 17 6.01 7.51 20.74
N LEU A 18 6.55 7.58 19.51
CA LEU A 18 5.80 8.03 18.35
C LEU A 18 4.77 6.97 17.94
N PRO A 19 3.63 7.38 17.34
CA PRO A 19 2.72 6.43 16.71
C PRO A 19 3.45 5.58 15.67
N CYS A 20 3.35 4.27 15.78
CA CYS A 20 4.03 3.31 14.94
C CYS A 20 3.03 2.53 14.07
N VAL A 21 3.42 2.26 12.83
CA VAL A 21 2.71 1.34 11.92
C VAL A 21 3.67 0.24 11.53
N LEU A 22 3.30 -1.02 11.75
CA LEU A 22 4.08 -2.17 11.30
C LEU A 22 3.90 -2.38 9.81
N SER A 23 4.95 -2.80 9.12
CA SER A 23 4.88 -3.24 7.73
C SER A 23 5.12 -4.74 7.62
N SER A 24 4.07 -5.47 7.24
CA SER A 24 4.13 -6.89 6.91
C SER A 24 4.20 -7.03 5.38
N HIS A 25 5.41 -7.17 4.84
CA HIS A 25 5.63 -7.09 3.40
C HIS A 25 6.34 -8.33 2.85
N GLN A 26 5.70 -9.02 1.88
CA GLN A 26 6.24 -10.25 1.30
C GLN A 26 7.62 -10.08 0.64
N SER A 27 7.95 -8.90 0.12
CA SER A 27 9.25 -8.66 -0.53
C SER A 27 10.43 -8.64 0.43
N VAL A 28 10.20 -8.53 1.75
CA VAL A 28 11.24 -8.68 2.77
C VAL A 28 11.38 -10.12 3.26
N GLY A 29 10.65 -11.05 2.63
CA GLY A 29 10.75 -12.48 2.90
C GLY A 29 10.06 -12.96 4.17
N TYR A 30 9.30 -12.11 4.86
CA TYR A 30 8.59 -12.49 6.06
C TYR A 30 7.25 -11.76 6.19
N VAL A 31 6.21 -12.54 6.39
CA VAL A 31 4.85 -12.07 6.69
C VAL A 31 4.61 -12.22 8.18
N LEU A 32 4.21 -11.13 8.84
CA LEU A 32 3.97 -11.15 10.29
C LEU A 32 2.73 -11.99 10.60
N PRO A 33 2.85 -13.00 11.47
CA PRO A 33 1.68 -13.77 11.90
C PRO A 33 0.66 -12.88 12.61
N PRO A 34 -0.64 -12.99 12.32
CA PRO A 34 -1.69 -12.21 12.98
C PRO A 34 -1.62 -12.22 14.51
N ALA A 35 -1.35 -13.38 15.10
CA ALA A 35 -1.19 -13.53 16.55
C ALA A 35 -0.02 -12.73 17.12
N LEU A 36 1.08 -12.58 16.38
CA LEU A 36 2.21 -11.73 16.78
C LEU A 36 1.80 -10.26 16.76
N VAL A 37 1.15 -9.81 15.69
CA VAL A 37 0.68 -8.42 15.58
C VAL A 37 -0.29 -8.09 16.71
N ALA A 38 -1.24 -8.99 17.01
CA ALA A 38 -2.20 -8.82 18.10
C ALA A 38 -1.52 -8.70 19.49
N ARG A 39 -0.47 -9.52 19.76
CA ARG A 39 0.29 -9.40 21.01
C ARG A 39 1.04 -8.07 21.10
N LEU A 40 1.72 -7.68 20.04
CA LEU A 40 2.44 -6.40 20.01
C LEU A 40 1.47 -5.20 20.21
N ALA A 41 0.29 -5.25 19.60
CA ALA A 41 -0.74 -4.24 19.78
C ALA A 41 -1.33 -4.22 21.21
N ALA A 42 -1.34 -5.36 21.90
CA ALA A 42 -1.77 -5.43 23.30
C ALA A 42 -0.75 -4.84 24.27
N ASP A 43 0.54 -4.93 23.93
CA ASP A 43 1.65 -4.53 24.79
C ASP A 43 2.14 -3.09 24.52
N HIS A 44 1.75 -2.49 23.38
CA HIS A 44 2.25 -1.18 22.94
C HIS A 44 1.12 -0.29 22.43
N ASP A 45 0.59 0.60 23.25
CA ASP A 45 -0.54 1.49 22.91
C ASP A 45 -0.24 2.45 21.75
N HIS A 46 1.04 2.77 21.52
CA HIS A 46 1.47 3.63 20.40
C HIS A 46 1.66 2.85 19.08
N LEU A 47 1.47 1.54 19.07
CA LEU A 47 1.29 0.79 17.83
C LEU A 47 -0.14 1.00 17.35
N VAL A 48 -0.29 1.83 16.30
CA VAL A 48 -1.58 2.32 15.83
C VAL A 48 -2.08 1.65 14.55
N GLY A 49 -1.22 0.94 13.83
CA GLY A 49 -1.63 0.34 12.57
C GLY A 49 -0.71 -0.74 12.04
N VAL A 50 -1.16 -1.39 10.97
CA VAL A 50 -0.39 -2.36 10.20
C VAL A 50 -0.66 -2.21 8.71
N ASN A 51 0.41 -2.19 7.91
CA ASN A 51 0.35 -2.30 6.46
C ASN A 51 0.59 -3.76 6.05
N CYS A 52 -0.43 -4.39 5.48
CA CYS A 52 -0.41 -5.77 5.00
C CYS A 52 -0.14 -5.79 3.49
N SER A 53 1.10 -6.09 3.09
CA SER A 53 1.52 -6.06 1.68
C SER A 53 1.83 -7.46 1.14
N HIS A 54 0.85 -8.33 1.13
CA HIS A 54 0.92 -9.65 0.48
C HIS A 54 -0.44 -10.05 -0.11
N GLY A 55 -0.40 -10.92 -1.14
CA GLY A 55 -1.56 -11.20 -1.97
C GLY A 55 -2.57 -12.21 -1.41
N ASP A 56 -2.34 -12.78 -0.23
CA ASP A 56 -3.24 -13.77 0.38
C ASP A 56 -4.39 -13.08 1.13
N VAL A 57 -5.58 -13.16 0.57
CA VAL A 57 -6.80 -12.60 1.18
C VAL A 57 -7.16 -13.33 2.48
N GLY A 58 -6.91 -14.63 2.58
CA GLY A 58 -7.14 -15.40 3.82
C GLY A 58 -6.29 -14.90 4.98
N ALA A 59 -5.02 -14.58 4.71
CA ALA A 59 -4.13 -13.96 5.70
C ALA A 59 -4.58 -12.54 6.09
N LEU A 60 -5.13 -11.77 5.13
CA LEU A 60 -5.71 -10.46 5.43
C LEU A 60 -6.93 -10.58 6.36
N VAL A 61 -7.85 -11.51 6.08
CA VAL A 61 -9.00 -11.81 6.96
C VAL A 61 -8.53 -12.16 8.37
N ALA A 62 -7.60 -13.11 8.47
CA ALA A 62 -7.07 -13.52 9.78
C ALA A 62 -6.39 -12.38 10.55
N LEU A 63 -5.73 -11.45 9.84
CA LEU A 63 -5.15 -10.26 10.44
C LEU A 63 -6.25 -9.31 10.94
N CYS A 64 -7.25 -9.02 10.11
CA CYS A 64 -8.39 -8.18 10.50
C CYS A 64 -9.07 -8.71 11.76
N ASP A 65 -9.36 -10.01 11.81
CA ASP A 65 -9.98 -10.65 12.97
C ASP A 65 -9.11 -10.56 14.24
N ALA A 66 -7.80 -10.75 14.08
CA ALA A 66 -6.88 -10.77 15.23
C ALA A 66 -6.68 -9.38 15.88
N VAL A 67 -6.79 -8.31 15.10
CA VAL A 67 -6.52 -6.94 15.57
C VAL A 67 -7.76 -6.02 15.55
N ALA A 68 -8.94 -6.58 15.32
CA ALA A 68 -10.20 -5.86 15.16
C ALA A 68 -10.39 -4.74 16.20
N GLY A 69 -10.58 -3.51 15.73
CA GLY A 69 -10.81 -2.32 16.54
C GLY A 69 -9.61 -1.79 17.33
N ARG A 70 -8.44 -2.43 17.23
CA ARG A 70 -7.21 -1.97 17.90
C ARG A 70 -6.23 -1.25 17.01
N LEU A 71 -6.10 -1.72 15.76
CA LEU A 71 -5.16 -1.18 14.80
C LEU A 71 -5.88 -0.74 13.53
N GLU A 72 -5.39 0.33 12.93
CA GLU A 72 -5.71 0.63 11.54
C GLU A 72 -5.06 -0.39 10.61
N ILE A 73 -5.82 -0.88 9.64
CA ILE A 73 -5.34 -1.85 8.65
C ILE A 73 -5.29 -1.20 7.29
N HIS A 74 -4.10 -1.16 6.74
CA HIS A 74 -3.83 -0.75 5.36
C HIS A 74 -3.26 -1.91 4.57
N VAL A 75 -3.51 -1.94 3.27
CA VAL A 75 -2.89 -2.91 2.37
C VAL A 75 -1.87 -2.25 1.45
N GLY A 76 -0.85 -2.97 1.06
CA GLY A 76 0.16 -2.50 0.13
C GLY A 76 -0.27 -2.71 -1.31
N GLY A 77 -0.43 -1.61 -2.03
CA GLY A 77 -0.93 -1.60 -3.40
C GLY A 77 -2.46 -1.54 -3.51
N PRO A 78 -3.00 -1.13 -4.66
CA PRO A 78 -4.42 -0.89 -4.81
C PRO A 78 -5.26 -2.17 -4.93
N MET A 79 -4.67 -3.30 -5.38
CA MET A 79 -5.42 -4.48 -5.81
C MET A 79 -6.28 -5.11 -4.71
N GLN A 80 -5.88 -4.99 -3.45
CA GLN A 80 -6.67 -5.44 -2.31
C GLN A 80 -7.42 -4.30 -1.60
N GLY A 81 -7.38 -3.08 -2.15
CA GLY A 81 -7.95 -1.89 -1.50
C GLY A 81 -9.42 -2.05 -1.13
N LEU A 82 -10.27 -2.43 -2.09
CA LEU A 82 -11.71 -2.66 -1.83
C LEU A 82 -11.94 -3.84 -0.88
N THR A 83 -11.14 -4.91 -0.96
CA THR A 83 -11.24 -6.04 -0.03
C THR A 83 -10.89 -5.60 1.39
N ALA A 84 -9.85 -4.80 1.55
CA ALA A 84 -9.48 -4.25 2.87
C ALA A 84 -10.59 -3.39 3.46
N LEU A 85 -11.20 -2.49 2.67
CA LEU A 85 -12.32 -1.66 3.11
C LEU A 85 -13.53 -2.52 3.51
N ALA A 86 -13.86 -3.56 2.72
CA ALA A 86 -14.95 -4.50 3.03
C ALA A 86 -14.72 -5.30 4.32
N LEU A 87 -13.46 -5.48 4.74
CA LEU A 87 -13.07 -6.14 5.98
C LEU A 87 -12.88 -5.17 7.16
N GLY A 88 -13.24 -3.89 6.98
CA GLY A 88 -13.10 -2.86 8.02
C GLY A 88 -11.71 -2.21 8.09
N GLY A 89 -10.85 -2.43 7.09
CA GLY A 89 -9.59 -1.71 6.93
C GLY A 89 -9.81 -0.26 6.49
N GLN A 90 -8.80 0.59 6.69
CA GLN A 90 -8.89 2.03 6.47
C GLN A 90 -8.40 2.48 5.10
N GLY A 91 -7.73 1.60 4.35
CA GLY A 91 -7.29 1.97 3.00
C GLY A 91 -6.07 1.20 2.49
N TYR A 92 -5.32 1.85 1.62
CA TYR A 92 -4.16 1.25 0.98
C TYR A 92 -3.02 2.26 0.75
N LEU A 93 -1.80 1.75 0.80
CA LEU A 93 -0.58 2.48 0.46
C LEU A 93 -0.19 2.14 -0.97
N THR A 94 -0.09 3.13 -1.83
CA THR A 94 0.11 2.88 -3.25
C THR A 94 1.01 3.90 -3.93
N SER A 95 1.88 3.44 -4.83
CA SER A 95 2.73 4.30 -5.65
C SER A 95 1.94 5.12 -6.67
N GLU A 96 0.78 4.64 -7.08
CA GLU A 96 -0.13 5.31 -8.01
C GLU A 96 -0.64 6.65 -7.47
N ALA A 97 -0.71 6.80 -6.14
CA ALA A 97 -1.09 8.05 -5.50
C ALA A 97 -0.11 9.21 -5.76
N ASN A 98 1.12 8.92 -6.17
CA ASN A 98 2.05 9.97 -6.61
C ASN A 98 1.64 10.59 -7.97
N LEU A 99 0.88 9.85 -8.78
CA LEU A 99 0.43 10.28 -10.10
C LEU A 99 -1.03 10.70 -10.12
N ALA A 100 -1.89 9.98 -9.40
CA ALA A 100 -3.34 10.16 -9.38
C ALA A 100 -3.88 10.21 -7.94
N PRO A 101 -3.42 11.16 -7.08
CA PRO A 101 -3.79 11.18 -5.66
C PRO A 101 -5.29 11.34 -5.43
N ARG A 102 -5.97 12.14 -6.26
CA ARG A 102 -7.41 12.38 -6.11
C ARG A 102 -8.21 11.12 -6.44
N THR A 103 -7.84 10.41 -7.52
CA THR A 103 -8.48 9.15 -7.92
C THR A 103 -8.24 8.05 -6.89
N CYS A 104 -7.01 7.94 -6.37
CA CYS A 104 -6.72 6.99 -5.30
C CYS A 104 -7.55 7.28 -4.03
N ALA A 105 -7.66 8.54 -3.63
CA ALA A 105 -8.46 8.93 -2.47
C ALA A 105 -9.97 8.79 -2.71
N SER A 106 -10.45 8.95 -3.95
CA SER A 106 -11.90 8.83 -4.26
C SER A 106 -12.42 7.41 -4.11
N VAL A 107 -11.58 6.39 -4.27
CA VAL A 107 -11.96 4.98 -4.00
C VAL A 107 -12.45 4.83 -2.56
N ILE A 108 -11.68 5.35 -1.61
CA ILE A 108 -11.98 5.23 -0.18
C ILE A 108 -13.22 6.08 0.15
N ARG A 109 -13.22 7.35 -0.25
CA ARG A 109 -14.34 8.26 0.05
C ARG A 109 -15.67 7.76 -0.51
N ALA A 110 -15.70 7.34 -1.77
CA ALA A 110 -16.92 6.82 -2.38
C ALA A 110 -17.41 5.53 -1.67
N TYR A 111 -16.48 4.67 -1.24
CA TYR A 111 -16.83 3.48 -0.46
C TYR A 111 -17.44 3.86 0.91
N GLU A 112 -16.84 4.80 1.63
CA GLU A 112 -17.32 5.29 2.93
C GLU A 112 -18.68 5.99 2.81
N ASP A 113 -18.91 6.73 1.72
CA ASP A 113 -20.18 7.38 1.39
C ASP A 113 -21.28 6.39 0.93
N GLY A 114 -20.94 5.11 0.73
CA GLY A 114 -21.84 4.08 0.24
C GLY A 114 -22.11 4.14 -1.27
N ASP A 115 -21.38 4.99 -2.02
CA ASP A 115 -21.44 5.04 -3.48
C ASP A 115 -20.53 4.00 -4.11
N LEU A 116 -20.96 2.73 -4.02
CA LEU A 116 -20.20 1.60 -4.55
C LEU A 116 -19.93 1.70 -6.07
N PRO A 117 -20.86 2.16 -6.92
CA PRO A 117 -20.56 2.39 -8.34
C PRO A 117 -19.39 3.34 -8.54
N ALA A 118 -19.36 4.49 -7.88
CA ALA A 118 -18.26 5.44 -7.99
C ALA A 118 -16.93 4.86 -7.41
N ALA A 119 -17.01 4.10 -6.31
CA ALA A 119 -15.85 3.43 -5.73
C ALA A 119 -15.24 2.41 -6.72
N PHE A 120 -16.08 1.63 -7.41
CA PHE A 120 -15.63 0.63 -8.39
C PHE A 120 -15.03 1.27 -9.64
N ASP A 121 -15.62 2.36 -10.14
CA ASP A 121 -15.09 3.10 -11.28
C ASP A 121 -13.73 3.71 -10.98
N ALA A 122 -13.59 4.37 -9.82
CA ALA A 122 -12.32 4.92 -9.36
C ALA A 122 -11.27 3.80 -9.15
N PHE A 123 -11.65 2.70 -8.51
CA PHE A 123 -10.77 1.54 -8.33
C PHE A 123 -10.33 0.95 -9.67
N GLY A 124 -11.24 0.80 -10.64
CA GLY A 124 -10.91 0.32 -11.97
C GLY A 124 -9.86 1.20 -12.67
N THR A 125 -9.94 2.51 -12.49
CA THR A 125 -8.94 3.46 -13.01
C THR A 125 -7.58 3.28 -12.33
N VAL A 126 -7.53 3.21 -11.00
CA VAL A 126 -6.30 2.97 -10.25
C VAL A 126 -5.68 1.62 -10.60
N ALA A 127 -6.50 0.57 -10.74
CA ALA A 127 -6.05 -0.77 -11.11
C ALA A 127 -5.42 -0.81 -12.51
N ARG A 128 -6.02 -0.12 -13.50
CA ARG A 128 -5.44 0.01 -14.84
C ARG A 128 -4.11 0.77 -14.81
N LEU A 129 -4.04 1.87 -14.07
CA LEU A 129 -2.79 2.62 -13.87
C LEU A 129 -1.70 1.74 -13.26
N SER A 130 -2.04 0.99 -12.22
CA SER A 130 -1.14 0.02 -11.58
C SER A 130 -0.61 -1.01 -12.59
N GLY A 131 -1.50 -1.62 -13.37
CA GLY A 131 -1.12 -2.58 -14.42
C GLY A 131 -0.16 -1.99 -15.46
N LEU A 132 -0.40 -0.74 -15.88
CA LEU A 132 0.48 -0.03 -16.80
C LEU A 132 1.88 0.23 -16.19
N LEU A 133 1.94 0.70 -14.97
CA LEU A 133 3.20 1.01 -14.29
C LEU A 133 4.02 -0.26 -14.03
N TYR A 134 3.39 -1.29 -13.46
CA TYR A 134 4.08 -2.55 -13.14
C TYR A 134 4.51 -3.29 -14.41
N GLY A 135 3.70 -3.31 -15.45
CA GLY A 135 4.07 -3.89 -16.74
C GLY A 135 5.23 -3.19 -17.45
N ARG A 136 5.57 -1.97 -17.03
CA ARG A 136 6.64 -1.15 -17.62
C ARG A 136 7.83 -0.89 -16.69
N GLY A 137 7.92 -1.58 -15.57
CA GLY A 137 9.06 -1.49 -14.66
C GLY A 137 8.76 -0.99 -13.25
N GLY A 138 7.47 -0.88 -12.87
CA GLY A 138 7.05 -0.54 -11.52
C GLY A 138 7.54 0.84 -11.09
N ILE A 139 8.26 0.91 -9.96
CA ILE A 139 8.76 2.16 -9.41
C ILE A 139 9.62 2.97 -10.40
N ARG A 140 10.33 2.32 -11.31
CA ARG A 140 11.12 3.00 -12.35
C ARG A 140 10.23 3.74 -13.33
N ALA A 141 9.12 3.11 -13.74
CA ALA A 141 8.12 3.74 -14.61
C ALA A 141 7.43 4.91 -13.89
N THR A 142 7.01 4.73 -12.64
CA THR A 142 6.43 5.80 -11.82
C THR A 142 7.34 7.02 -11.75
N LYS A 143 8.64 6.83 -11.45
CA LYS A 143 9.62 7.92 -11.39
C LYS A 143 9.79 8.62 -12.74
N ALA A 144 9.87 7.87 -13.83
CA ALA A 144 10.01 8.44 -15.17
C ALA A 144 8.75 9.23 -15.60
N VAL A 145 7.55 8.80 -15.20
CA VAL A 145 6.32 9.57 -15.43
C VAL A 145 6.31 10.86 -14.61
N LEU A 146 6.71 10.81 -13.34
CA LEU A 146 6.81 12.00 -12.50
C LEU A 146 7.74 13.05 -13.13
N ASP A 147 8.93 12.65 -13.58
CA ASP A 147 9.87 13.58 -14.26
C ASP A 147 9.25 14.19 -15.53
N ARG A 148 8.48 13.44 -16.29
CA ARG A 148 7.78 13.99 -17.47
C ARG A 148 6.68 14.98 -17.11
N LEU A 149 6.04 14.82 -15.96
CA LEU A 149 5.03 15.74 -15.44
C LEU A 149 5.66 16.97 -14.74
N GLY A 150 6.98 17.09 -14.73
CA GLY A 150 7.70 18.17 -14.03
C GLY A 150 7.70 18.00 -12.51
N LEU A 151 7.40 16.80 -12.01
CA LEU A 151 7.43 16.45 -10.60
C LEU A 151 8.74 15.71 -10.27
N PRO A 152 9.22 15.74 -9.02
CA PRO A 152 10.51 15.13 -8.65
C PRO A 152 10.43 13.60 -8.62
N GLY A 153 10.67 12.95 -9.77
CA GLY A 153 10.78 11.50 -9.89
C GLY A 153 12.11 10.97 -9.38
N GLY A 154 13.20 11.60 -9.83
CA GLY A 154 14.56 11.25 -9.43
C GLY A 154 15.04 9.89 -9.93
N THR A 155 16.13 9.40 -9.36
CA THR A 155 16.80 8.16 -9.78
C THR A 155 16.35 6.95 -8.96
N VAL A 156 16.67 5.75 -9.47
CA VAL A 156 16.56 4.49 -8.73
C VAL A 156 17.93 4.08 -8.19
N ARG A 157 17.95 3.29 -7.12
CA ARG A 157 19.20 2.76 -6.54
C ARG A 157 19.74 1.60 -7.39
N PRO A 158 21.05 1.52 -7.63
CA PRO A 158 21.66 0.34 -8.23
C PRO A 158 21.27 -0.94 -7.46
N PRO A 159 21.13 -2.07 -8.15
CA PRO A 159 21.45 -2.35 -9.56
C PRO A 159 20.31 -1.96 -10.53
N GLN A 160 19.23 -1.35 -10.08
CA GLN A 160 18.14 -0.95 -10.97
C GLN A 160 18.60 0.13 -11.94
N LEU A 161 18.18 0.01 -13.20
CA LEU A 161 18.44 1.02 -14.23
C LEU A 161 17.19 1.86 -14.48
N PRO A 162 17.33 3.14 -14.83
CA PRO A 162 16.20 3.98 -15.24
C PRO A 162 15.46 3.37 -16.43
N VAL A 163 14.17 3.62 -16.51
CA VAL A 163 13.41 3.33 -17.72
C VAL A 163 13.73 4.41 -18.76
N THR A 164 14.05 4.00 -19.99
CA THR A 164 14.39 4.88 -21.11
C THR A 164 13.35 4.79 -22.23
N GLY A 165 13.10 5.92 -22.92
CA GLY A 165 12.33 5.94 -24.19
C GLY A 165 10.83 5.70 -24.06
N ALA A 166 10.26 5.01 -25.05
CA ALA A 166 8.81 4.80 -25.25
C ALA A 166 8.11 3.92 -24.19
N VAL A 167 8.84 3.44 -23.18
CA VAL A 167 8.29 2.62 -22.10
C VAL A 167 7.36 3.45 -21.20
N VAL A 168 7.56 4.76 -21.18
CA VAL A 168 6.68 5.69 -20.45
C VAL A 168 5.56 6.10 -21.39
N ALA A 169 4.48 5.31 -21.42
CA ALA A 169 3.28 5.74 -22.13
C ALA A 169 2.80 7.07 -21.54
N PRO A 170 2.18 7.92 -22.32
CA PRO A 170 1.62 9.14 -21.82
C PRO A 170 0.55 8.81 -20.79
N VAL A 171 0.84 9.20 -19.56
CA VAL A 171 -0.14 9.33 -18.49
C VAL A 171 -0.42 10.82 -18.44
N ASP A 172 -1.66 11.23 -18.61
CA ASP A 172 -2.01 12.62 -18.52
C ASP A 172 -1.92 13.15 -17.08
N ALA A 173 -2.06 14.44 -16.89
CA ALA A 173 -2.01 15.08 -15.58
C ALA A 173 -3.12 14.61 -14.60
N THR A 174 -4.09 13.83 -15.07
CA THR A 174 -5.16 13.24 -14.27
C THR A 174 -4.85 11.79 -13.88
N GLY A 175 -3.71 11.24 -14.34
CA GLY A 175 -3.33 9.86 -14.16
C GLY A 175 -4.05 8.87 -15.08
N THR A 176 -4.76 9.38 -16.08
CA THR A 176 -5.40 8.56 -17.12
C THR A 176 -4.37 8.18 -18.17
N ALA A 177 -4.31 6.89 -18.54
CA ALA A 177 -3.51 6.47 -19.68
C ALA A 177 -4.08 7.11 -20.96
N ILE A 178 -3.27 7.88 -21.67
CA ILE A 178 -3.61 8.39 -22.99
C ILE A 178 -3.35 7.25 -23.98
N GLU A 179 -4.35 6.85 -24.76
CA GLU A 179 -4.25 5.86 -25.84
C GLU A 179 -3.32 6.33 -26.97
#